data_1d1931c118aed28f8090b92ca29095b0
#
_entry.id   1d1931c118aed28f8090b92ca29095b0
#
_cell.length_a   1.000
_cell.length_b   1.000
_cell.length_c   1.000
_cell.angle_alpha   90.00
_cell.angle_beta   90.00
_cell.angle_gamma   90.00
#
_symmetry.space_group_name_H-M   'P 1'
#
loop_
_entity.id
_entity.type
_entity.pdbx_description
1 polymer ?
#
loop_
_entity_poly.entity_id
_entity_poly.type
_entity_poly.pdbx_seq_one_letter_code
_entity_poly.pdbx_strand_id
1 'polypeptide(L)'
;LQQFRRPESVLIVIYTEGGEFLLLERRRPPGFWQSVTGSMEWGESADAAARREVIEETGIRQGVLVNLQWTQVYEILPVFGKVYAPGVTQNLEHAFSLRLQNRVPVTLSDAEHVQFRWVTAADAMETASSSTNRAVIAELRL
;
A
#
# COMPACT_ATOMS: atom_id res chain seq x y z
N LEU A 1 -11.78 26.65 4.86
CA LEU A 1 -10.48 26.20 5.36
C LEU A 1 -9.98 25.03 4.56
N GLN A 2 -8.79 25.17 4.00
CA GLN A 2 -8.15 24.07 3.28
C GLN A 2 -7.55 23.10 4.29
N GLN A 3 -7.95 21.84 4.20
CA GLN A 3 -7.38 20.79 5.01
C GLN A 3 -6.22 20.15 4.27
N PHE A 4 -5.04 20.13 4.89
CA PHE A 4 -3.87 19.50 4.32
C PHE A 4 -3.93 17.98 4.50
N ARG A 5 -3.23 17.26 3.61
CA ARG A 5 -3.09 15.81 3.74
C ARG A 5 -2.29 15.48 4.99
N ARG A 6 -2.75 14.48 5.73
CA ARG A 6 -2.02 13.94 6.86
C ARG A 6 -0.77 13.22 6.37
N PRO A 7 0.44 13.55 6.88
CA PRO A 7 1.69 12.91 6.43
C PRO A 7 1.88 11.55 7.11
N GLU A 8 0.87 10.73 7.03
CA GLU A 8 0.82 9.40 7.63
C GLU A 8 0.01 8.49 6.73
N SER A 9 0.53 7.30 6.44
CA SER A 9 -0.09 6.39 5.48
C SER A 9 -0.01 4.95 5.94
N VAL A 10 -0.72 4.08 5.23
CA VAL A 10 -0.68 2.64 5.42
C VAL A 10 -0.18 1.97 4.16
N LEU A 11 0.51 0.86 4.34
CA LEU A 11 0.95 -0.04 3.27
C LEU A 11 0.46 -1.43 3.64
N ILE A 12 -0.30 -2.06 2.76
CA ILE A 12 -0.83 -3.39 3.03
C ILE A 12 -0.34 -4.35 1.97
N VAL A 13 0.50 -5.29 2.37
CA VAL A 13 0.98 -6.34 1.48
C VAL A 13 -0.01 -7.49 1.52
N ILE A 14 -0.64 -7.77 0.37
CA ILE A 14 -1.64 -8.83 0.22
C ILE A 14 -0.96 -10.04 -0.39
N TYR A 15 -1.09 -11.19 0.26
CA TYR A 15 -0.46 -12.41 -0.22
C TYR A 15 -1.30 -13.63 0.12
N THR A 16 -1.08 -14.72 -0.62
CA THR A 16 -1.77 -15.98 -0.41
C THR A 16 -0.91 -16.94 0.40
N GLU A 17 -1.53 -17.92 1.01
CA GLU A 17 -0.81 -18.99 1.72
C GLU A 17 0.14 -19.75 0.80
N GLY A 18 -0.15 -19.78 -0.51
CA GLY A 18 0.71 -20.39 -1.51
C GLY A 18 1.92 -19.53 -1.92
N GLY A 19 2.07 -18.34 -1.35
CA GLY A 19 3.24 -17.49 -1.60
C GLY A 19 3.13 -16.58 -2.81
N GLU A 20 1.92 -16.24 -3.24
CA GLU A 20 1.70 -15.27 -4.30
C GLU A 20 1.37 -13.91 -3.72
N PHE A 21 1.96 -12.85 -4.27
CA PHE A 21 1.80 -11.49 -3.81
C PHE A 21 1.04 -10.67 -4.84
N LEU A 22 0.13 -9.83 -4.38
CA LEU A 22 -0.64 -8.93 -5.23
C LEU A 22 0.09 -7.61 -5.39
N LEU A 23 0.35 -7.22 -6.63
CA LEU A 23 0.90 -5.90 -6.96
C LEU A 23 -0.05 -5.17 -7.91
N LEU A 24 -0.14 -3.86 -7.71
CA LEU A 24 -0.97 -2.96 -8.51
C LEU A 24 -0.05 -1.98 -9.24
N GLU A 25 -0.34 -1.73 -10.51
CA GLU A 25 0.37 -0.69 -11.26
C GLU A 25 -0.40 0.61 -11.18
N ARG A 26 0.27 1.69 -10.75
CA ARG A 26 -0.33 3.01 -10.67
C ARG A 26 -0.59 3.56 -12.09
N ARG A 27 -1.68 4.31 -12.20
CA ARG A 27 -1.93 5.07 -13.42
C ARG A 27 -0.88 6.16 -13.60
N ARG A 28 -0.41 6.74 -12.50
CA ARG A 28 0.61 7.80 -12.49
C ARG A 28 1.55 7.64 -11.30
N PRO A 29 2.86 7.58 -11.53
CA PRO A 29 3.52 7.47 -12.83
C PRO A 29 3.38 6.05 -13.41
N PRO A 30 3.30 5.90 -14.75
CA PRO A 30 3.24 4.58 -15.38
C PRO A 30 4.45 3.73 -14.99
N GLY A 31 4.24 2.42 -14.86
CA GLY A 31 5.31 1.51 -14.52
C GLY A 31 5.65 1.47 -13.04
N PHE A 32 4.93 2.20 -12.20
CA PHE A 32 5.13 2.16 -10.76
C PHE A 32 4.23 1.09 -10.14
N TRP A 33 4.85 0.02 -9.64
CA TRP A 33 4.15 -1.12 -9.04
C TRP A 33 4.25 -1.07 -7.52
N GLN A 34 3.17 -1.39 -6.86
CA GLN A 34 3.10 -1.31 -5.40
C GLN A 34 2.05 -2.25 -4.82
N SER A 35 2.21 -2.57 -3.54
CA SER A 35 1.13 -3.12 -2.73
C SER A 35 0.08 -2.03 -2.50
N VAL A 36 -1.04 -2.37 -1.85
CA VAL A 36 -2.05 -1.36 -1.50
C VAL A 36 -1.42 -0.32 -0.57
N THR A 37 -1.62 0.95 -0.87
CA THR A 37 -1.14 2.05 -0.03
C THR A 37 -2.11 3.22 -0.11
N GLY A 38 -2.19 3.99 0.96
CA GLY A 38 -3.01 5.19 0.96
C GLY A 38 -2.81 6.02 2.21
N SER A 39 -3.19 7.29 2.13
CA SER A 39 -3.08 8.22 3.23
C SER A 39 -4.13 7.95 4.30
N MET A 40 -3.73 8.06 5.56
CA MET A 40 -4.69 8.05 6.67
C MET A 40 -5.44 9.37 6.67
N GLU A 41 -6.73 9.31 6.93
CA GLU A 41 -7.54 10.50 7.13
C GLU A 41 -7.27 11.05 8.54
N TRP A 42 -7.46 12.37 8.73
CA TRP A 42 -7.30 12.96 10.05
C TRP A 42 -8.26 12.31 11.03
N GLY A 43 -7.74 11.87 12.17
CA GLY A 43 -8.51 11.18 13.19
C GLY A 43 -8.71 9.68 12.96
N GLU A 44 -8.27 9.16 11.82
CA GLU A 44 -8.42 7.74 11.50
C GLU A 44 -7.28 6.91 12.11
N SER A 45 -7.60 5.72 12.63
CA SER A 45 -6.56 4.79 13.09
C SER A 45 -5.90 4.12 11.89
N ALA A 46 -4.67 3.63 12.07
CA ALA A 46 -3.97 2.91 11.02
C ALA A 46 -4.75 1.65 10.59
N ASP A 47 -5.31 0.92 11.55
CA ASP A 47 -6.08 -0.30 11.26
C ASP A 47 -7.33 0.00 10.44
N ALA A 48 -8.04 1.06 10.75
CA ALA A 48 -9.22 1.47 9.98
C ALA A 48 -8.83 1.92 8.57
N ALA A 49 -7.75 2.68 8.45
CA ALA A 49 -7.24 3.13 7.16
C ALA A 49 -6.82 1.95 6.28
N ALA A 50 -6.12 0.97 6.87
CA ALA A 50 -5.68 -0.21 6.13
C ALA A 50 -6.86 -0.98 5.55
N ARG A 51 -7.89 -1.22 6.35
CA ARG A 51 -9.08 -1.95 5.89
C ARG A 51 -9.82 -1.16 4.82
N ARG A 52 -9.96 0.14 5.01
CA ARG A 52 -10.62 1.02 4.04
C ARG A 52 -9.90 1.02 2.70
N GLU A 53 -8.58 1.19 2.72
CA GLU A 53 -7.78 1.24 1.49
C GLU A 53 -7.80 -0.08 0.72
N VAL A 54 -7.74 -1.22 1.41
CA VAL A 54 -7.83 -2.52 0.74
C VAL A 54 -9.16 -2.64 -0.01
N ILE A 55 -10.27 -2.28 0.64
CA ILE A 55 -11.58 -2.35 0.02
C ILE A 55 -11.69 -1.38 -1.16
N GLU A 56 -11.23 -0.14 -0.99
CA GLU A 56 -11.30 0.88 -2.05
C GLU A 56 -10.48 0.50 -3.28
N GLU A 57 -9.26 -0.02 -3.06
CA GLU A 57 -8.34 -0.27 -4.17
C GLU A 57 -8.51 -1.65 -4.80
N THR A 58 -9.04 -2.63 -4.10
CA THR A 58 -9.11 -4.01 -4.60
C THR A 58 -10.48 -4.66 -4.49
N GLY A 59 -11.37 -4.12 -3.68
CA GLY A 59 -12.65 -4.75 -3.38
C GLY A 59 -12.56 -5.95 -2.46
N ILE A 60 -11.37 -6.30 -1.97
CA ILE A 60 -11.18 -7.48 -1.12
C ILE A 60 -11.69 -7.20 0.29
N ARG A 61 -12.56 -8.09 0.79
CA ARG A 61 -13.14 -7.96 2.14
C ARG A 61 -12.78 -9.13 3.05
N GLN A 62 -12.23 -10.21 2.51
CA GLN A 62 -11.83 -11.39 3.26
C GLN A 62 -10.33 -11.35 3.59
N GLY A 63 -9.88 -12.32 4.36
CA GLY A 63 -8.48 -12.46 4.73
C GLY A 63 -8.19 -12.02 6.15
N VAL A 64 -6.97 -12.31 6.60
CA VAL A 64 -6.50 -11.96 7.93
C VAL A 64 -5.60 -10.74 7.85
N LEU A 65 -6.10 -9.60 8.34
CA LEU A 65 -5.35 -8.35 8.37
C LEU A 65 -4.53 -8.28 9.66
N VAL A 66 -3.23 -8.07 9.52
CA VAL A 66 -2.31 -7.97 10.66
C VAL A 66 -1.56 -6.65 10.59
N ASN A 67 -1.63 -5.88 11.66
CA ASN A 67 -0.74 -4.73 11.84
C ASN A 67 0.62 -5.28 12.24
N LEU A 68 1.64 -5.07 11.41
CA LEU A 68 2.96 -5.63 11.64
C LEU A 68 3.74 -4.89 12.72
N GLN A 69 3.18 -3.81 13.26
CA GLN A 69 3.84 -2.97 14.28
C GLN A 69 5.20 -2.47 13.77
N TRP A 70 5.25 -2.19 12.48
CA TRP A 70 6.45 -1.74 11.80
C TRP A 70 6.14 -0.45 11.06
N THR A 71 6.90 0.60 11.36
CA THR A 71 6.76 1.88 10.69
C THR A 71 8.03 2.21 9.94
N GLN A 72 7.86 2.95 8.85
CA GLN A 72 8.96 3.44 8.03
C GLN A 72 8.70 4.91 7.71
N VAL A 73 9.77 5.68 7.62
CA VAL A 73 9.70 7.09 7.24
C VAL A 73 10.34 7.23 5.87
N TYR A 74 9.69 7.95 4.97
CA TYR A 74 10.30 8.27 3.68
C TYR A 74 10.09 9.74 3.33
N GLU A 75 11.01 10.24 2.51
CA GLU A 75 10.93 11.63 2.03
C GLU A 75 9.80 11.77 1.02
N ILE A 76 9.02 12.82 1.18
CA ILE A 76 7.97 13.16 0.21
C ILE A 76 8.65 13.87 -0.95
N LEU A 77 8.44 13.37 -2.18
CA LEU A 77 8.97 14.02 -3.36
C LEU A 77 8.39 15.42 -3.48
N PRO A 78 9.21 16.45 -3.84
CA PRO A 78 8.73 17.82 -3.92
C PRO A 78 7.51 18.01 -4.81
N VAL A 79 7.38 17.21 -5.86
CA VAL A 79 6.23 17.27 -6.78
C VAL A 79 4.90 16.99 -6.07
N PHE A 80 4.92 16.25 -4.96
CA PHE A 80 3.71 15.94 -4.17
C PHE A 80 3.54 16.85 -2.95
N GLY A 81 4.47 17.79 -2.72
CA GLY A 81 4.49 18.57 -1.49
C GLY A 81 3.34 19.54 -1.30
N LYS A 82 2.66 19.91 -2.39
CA LYS A 82 1.60 20.94 -2.33
C LYS A 82 0.36 20.53 -1.54
N VAL A 83 0.11 19.23 -1.39
CA VAL A 83 -1.06 18.74 -0.65
C VAL A 83 -0.82 18.68 0.86
N TYR A 84 0.43 18.82 1.27
CA TYR A 84 0.82 18.79 2.68
C TYR A 84 0.99 20.20 3.23
N ALA A 85 0.94 20.33 4.55
CA ALA A 85 1.19 21.61 5.20
C ALA A 85 2.62 22.10 4.91
N PRO A 86 2.85 23.42 4.86
CA PRO A 86 4.19 23.96 4.66
C PRO A 86 5.18 23.40 5.69
N GLY A 87 6.37 23.00 5.22
CA GLY A 87 7.41 22.43 6.07
C GLY A 87 7.34 20.92 6.26
N VAL A 88 6.28 20.27 5.79
CA VAL A 88 6.16 18.81 5.85
C VAL A 88 6.98 18.21 4.72
N THR A 89 7.99 17.39 5.07
CA THR A 89 8.89 16.77 4.10
C THR A 89 8.94 15.25 4.20
N GLN A 90 8.37 14.67 5.26
CA GLN A 90 8.45 13.23 5.53
C GLN A 90 7.08 12.66 5.78
N ASN A 91 6.88 11.40 5.37
CA ASN A 91 5.68 10.63 5.62
C ASN A 91 6.01 9.42 6.47
N LEU A 92 5.16 9.16 7.47
CA LEU A 92 5.25 7.97 8.31
C LEU A 92 4.32 6.90 7.76
N GLU A 93 4.87 5.75 7.42
CA GLU A 93 4.11 4.64 6.82
C GLU A 93 4.00 3.48 7.80
N HIS A 94 2.77 3.01 8.02
CA HIS A 94 2.48 1.84 8.86
C HIS A 94 2.29 0.62 7.97
N ALA A 95 3.03 -0.46 8.26
CA ALA A 95 3.00 -1.67 7.45
C ALA A 95 2.02 -2.70 7.99
N PHE A 96 1.26 -3.28 7.08
CA PHE A 96 0.27 -4.34 7.34
C PHE A 96 0.47 -5.49 6.39
N SER A 97 -0.02 -6.67 6.77
CA SER A 97 -0.18 -7.79 5.87
C SER A 97 -1.65 -8.19 5.81
N LEU A 98 -2.08 -8.67 4.64
CA LEU A 98 -3.37 -9.31 4.47
C LEU A 98 -3.14 -10.68 3.87
N ARG A 99 -3.36 -11.73 4.65
CA ARG A 99 -3.16 -13.11 4.20
C ARG A 99 -4.49 -13.70 3.74
N LEU A 100 -4.46 -14.22 2.51
CA LEU A 100 -5.59 -14.92 1.90
C LEU A 100 -5.25 -16.40 1.77
N GLN A 101 -6.25 -17.28 1.77
CA GLN A 101 -6.03 -18.69 1.49
C GLN A 101 -5.64 -18.90 0.04
N ASN A 102 -6.35 -18.23 -0.88
CA ASN A 102 -6.13 -18.33 -2.32
C ASN A 102 -6.31 -16.95 -2.95
N ARG A 103 -5.96 -16.84 -4.23
CA ARG A 103 -6.29 -15.65 -5.00
C ARG A 103 -7.79 -15.40 -4.97
N VAL A 104 -8.18 -14.15 -4.94
CA VAL A 104 -9.57 -13.71 -4.97
C VAL A 104 -9.75 -12.71 -6.09
N PRO A 105 -10.98 -12.49 -6.57
CA PRO A 105 -11.24 -11.45 -7.57
C PRO A 105 -10.80 -10.08 -7.06
N VAL A 106 -10.19 -9.30 -7.96
CA VAL A 106 -9.72 -7.94 -7.67
C VAL A 106 -10.47 -6.98 -8.58
N THR A 107 -11.07 -5.96 -7.97
CA THR A 107 -11.72 -4.86 -8.71
C THR A 107 -10.93 -3.59 -8.43
N LEU A 108 -10.22 -3.10 -9.43
CA LEU A 108 -9.36 -1.93 -9.27
C LEU A 108 -10.17 -0.63 -9.26
N SER A 109 -9.62 0.36 -8.55
CA SER A 109 -10.05 1.75 -8.69
C SER A 109 -9.41 2.32 -9.95
N ASP A 110 -10.20 2.51 -11.00
CA ASP A 110 -9.70 2.95 -12.32
C ASP A 110 -8.98 4.30 -12.26
N ALA A 111 -9.35 5.15 -11.31
CA ALA A 111 -8.71 6.46 -11.16
C ALA A 111 -7.25 6.34 -10.71
N GLU A 112 -6.91 5.28 -9.99
CA GLU A 112 -5.60 5.14 -9.35
C GLU A 112 -4.71 4.08 -9.98
N HIS A 113 -5.29 2.98 -10.44
CA HIS A 113 -4.54 1.82 -10.93
C HIS A 113 -5.03 1.33 -12.28
N VAL A 114 -4.12 0.81 -13.10
CA VAL A 114 -4.43 0.35 -14.46
C VAL A 114 -4.46 -1.16 -14.58
N GLN A 115 -3.70 -1.88 -13.75
CA GLN A 115 -3.69 -3.35 -13.78
C GLN A 115 -3.14 -3.90 -12.48
N PHE A 116 -3.35 -5.20 -12.28
CA PHE A 116 -2.80 -5.93 -11.14
C PHE A 116 -2.17 -7.23 -11.61
N ARG A 117 -1.29 -7.79 -10.77
CA ARG A 117 -0.68 -9.10 -10.99
C ARG A 117 -0.53 -9.83 -9.67
N TRP A 118 -0.69 -11.15 -9.73
CA TRP A 118 -0.29 -12.05 -8.66
C TRP A 118 1.06 -12.64 -9.05
N VAL A 119 2.08 -12.42 -8.24
CA VAL A 119 3.46 -12.80 -8.57
C VAL A 119 4.12 -13.52 -7.40
N THR A 120 5.22 -14.23 -7.66
CA THR A 120 6.03 -14.85 -6.61
C THR A 120 6.68 -13.78 -5.74
N ALA A 121 7.16 -14.17 -4.56
CA ALA A 121 7.88 -13.24 -3.69
C ALA A 121 9.09 -12.63 -4.39
N ALA A 122 9.85 -13.46 -5.14
CA ALA A 122 11.03 -13.00 -5.87
C ALA A 122 10.66 -11.93 -6.90
N ASP A 123 9.62 -12.19 -7.70
CA ASP A 123 9.15 -11.23 -8.70
C ASP A 123 8.59 -9.97 -8.05
N ALA A 124 7.87 -10.11 -6.93
CA ALA A 124 7.34 -8.96 -6.20
C ALA A 124 8.47 -8.06 -5.70
N MET A 125 9.55 -8.63 -5.20
CA MET A 125 10.69 -7.86 -4.70
C MET A 125 11.43 -7.16 -5.84
N GLU A 126 11.43 -7.71 -7.04
CA GLU A 126 12.02 -7.06 -8.21
C GLU A 126 11.11 -5.98 -8.78
N THR A 127 9.81 -6.22 -8.77
CA THR A 127 8.82 -5.38 -9.47
C THR A 127 8.38 -4.19 -8.63
N ALA A 128 8.23 -4.35 -7.31
CA ALA A 128 7.77 -3.27 -6.44
C ALA A 128 8.74 -2.09 -6.52
N SER A 129 8.22 -0.91 -6.81
CA SER A 129 9.03 0.26 -7.11
C SER A 129 9.61 0.93 -5.86
N SER A 130 8.97 0.77 -4.70
CA SER A 130 9.39 1.43 -3.47
C SER A 130 10.25 0.51 -2.60
N SER A 131 11.33 1.05 -2.06
CA SER A 131 12.21 0.29 -1.14
C SER A 131 11.49 -0.13 0.14
N THR A 132 10.60 0.71 0.66
CA THR A 132 9.83 0.38 1.86
C THR A 132 8.88 -0.78 1.58
N ASN A 133 8.25 -0.79 0.42
CA ASN A 133 7.36 -1.88 -0.01
C ASN A 133 8.15 -3.20 -0.15
N ARG A 134 9.32 -3.16 -0.81
CA ARG A 134 10.16 -4.35 -0.97
C ARG A 134 10.60 -4.92 0.38
N ALA A 135 10.90 -4.05 1.35
CA ALA A 135 11.32 -4.49 2.68
C ALA A 135 10.21 -5.30 3.38
N VAL A 136 8.96 -4.87 3.27
CA VAL A 136 7.83 -5.59 3.88
C VAL A 136 7.60 -6.92 3.18
N ILE A 137 7.66 -6.95 1.85
CA ILE A 137 7.52 -8.19 1.08
C ILE A 137 8.60 -9.20 1.51
N ALA A 138 9.83 -8.72 1.64
CA ALA A 138 10.95 -9.57 2.06
C ALA A 138 10.71 -10.21 3.43
N GLU A 139 10.10 -9.47 4.36
CA GLU A 139 9.79 -9.98 5.70
C GLU A 139 8.69 -11.04 5.67
N LEU A 140 7.76 -10.96 4.74
CA LEU A 140 6.61 -11.86 4.65
C LEU A 140 6.85 -13.09 3.76
N ARG A 141 7.93 -13.12 3.01
CA ARG A 141 8.21 -14.25 2.12
C ARG A 141 8.44 -15.52 2.93
N LEU A 142 7.93 -16.61 2.40
CA LEU A 142 8.09 -17.93 3.00
C LEU A 142 9.29 -18.64 2.38
#